data_303b1717be1131677b8ce5fbb186a95d
#
_entry.id   303b1717be1131677b8ce5fbb186a95d
#
_cell.length_a   1.000
_cell.length_b   1.000
_cell.length_c   1.000
_cell.angle_alpha   90.00
_cell.angle_beta   90.00
_cell.angle_gamma   90.00
#
_symmetry.space_group_name_H-M   'P 1'
#
loop_
_entity.id
_entity.type
_entity.pdbx_description
1 polymer ?
#
loop_
_entity_poly.entity_id
_entity_poly.type
_entity_poly.pdbx_seq_one_letter_code
_entity_poly.pdbx_strand_id
1 'polypeptide(L)'
;MEQFQDTILTHIHFLQVKKYVIILIGDIMKMVVINDIKYNLITNYKDGFDQEEVENKLTDYFYDYDYVLGDWAYGKLRLKGFCKKENKLYKEINDFEKRKDYLRNNCAYDCKYFILEKE
;
A
#
# COMPACT_ATOMS: atom_id res chain seq x y z
N MET A 1 -3.52 4.69 22.47
CA MET A 1 -3.32 4.35 23.04
C MET A 1 -3.29 4.40 23.28
N GLU A 2 -3.41 4.27 22.24
CA GLU A 2 -3.33 3.99 22.52
C GLU A 2 -3.24 4.04 22.35
N GLN A 3 -3.39 4.47 21.44
CA GLN A 3 -3.17 4.34 21.53
C GLN A 3 -2.92 4.11 21.46
N PHE A 4 -2.41 4.09 21.15
CA PHE A 4 -1.85 3.60 21.47
C PHE A 4 -2.10 3.56 21.51
N GLN A 5 -2.20 3.78 20.73
CA GLN A 5 -2.12 3.48 21.07
C GLN A 5 -2.67 3.44 21.15
N ASP A 6 -2.53 3.70 20.58
CA ASP A 6 -2.85 3.46 20.90
C ASP A 6 -3.22 3.15 20.76
N THR A 7 -3.10 3.02 20.07
CA THR A 7 -3.26 2.53 20.11
C THR A 7 -3.29 1.93 20.34
N ILE A 8 -2.76 1.83 20.32
CA ILE A 8 -2.70 1.12 20.63
C ILE A 8 -3.08 0.83 21.29
N LEU A 9 -2.86 0.97 21.25
CA LEU A 9 -3.18 0.49 21.84
C LEU A 9 -4.03 0.55 21.99
N THR A 10 -4.03 0.69 21.36
CA THR A 10 -4.65 0.49 21.47
C THR A 10 -5.17 0.17 21.17
N HIS A 11 -4.91 0.11 20.48
CA HIS A 11 -5.00 -0.34 20.36
C HIS A 11 -5.23 -0.88 20.55
N ILE A 12 -4.90 -0.82 20.83
CA ILE A 12 -4.88 -1.48 21.10
C ILE A 12 -5.53 -1.68 21.75
N HIS A 13 -5.52 -1.60 21.56
CA HIS A 13 -5.83 -1.94 22.07
C HIS A 13 -6.77 -2.27 21.94
N PHE A 14 -7.04 -2.52 21.27
CA PHE A 14 -7.68 -3.06 21.12
C PHE A 14 -8.28 -3.35 20.91
N LEU A 15 -8.08 -3.14 20.27
CA LEU A 15 -8.24 -3.55 20.00
C LEU A 15 -8.14 -3.78 20.55
N GLN A 16 -7.60 -3.57 20.96
CA GLN A 16 -7.09 -3.81 21.28
C GLN A 16 -6.82 -4.62 21.52
N VAL A 17 -6.91 -5.10 22.10
CA VAL A 17 -6.29 -5.90 21.84
C VAL A 17 -6.52 -6.77 21.02
N LYS A 18 -7.08 -7.22 21.03
CA LYS A 18 -7.01 -7.88 19.99
C LYS A 18 -6.29 -7.24 19.06
N LYS A 19 -5.81 -6.48 19.48
CA LYS A 19 -5.06 -5.80 18.73
C LYS A 19 -3.70 -5.98 19.03
N TYR A 20 -3.15 -6.56 20.11
CA TYR A 20 -1.90 -6.57 20.45
C TYR A 20 -1.08 -7.50 19.73
N VAL A 21 -1.39 -8.72 19.66
CA VAL A 21 -0.77 -9.62 18.81
C VAL A 21 -1.07 -9.15 17.45
N ILE A 22 -2.18 -8.62 17.35
CA ILE A 22 -2.61 -8.12 16.14
C ILE A 22 -1.91 -6.88 15.80
N ILE A 23 -1.33 -6.20 16.76
CA ILE A 23 -0.59 -5.04 16.43
C ILE A 23 0.65 -5.39 15.68
N LEU A 24 1.27 -6.51 15.97
CA LEU A 24 2.39 -6.89 15.17
C LEU A 24 1.95 -7.12 13.75
N ILE A 25 0.78 -7.67 13.57
CA ILE A 25 0.26 -7.89 12.25
C ILE A 25 -0.19 -6.56 11.65
N GLY A 26 -0.76 -5.71 12.48
CA GLY A 26 -1.21 -4.41 12.03
C GLY A 26 -0.06 -3.52 11.56
N ASP A 27 1.14 -3.74 12.10
CA ASP A 27 2.30 -3.01 11.60
C ASP A 27 2.67 -3.46 10.20
N ILE A 28 2.26 -4.66 9.82
CA ILE A 28 2.54 -5.18 8.50
C ILE A 28 1.45 -4.75 7.53
N MET A 29 0.21 -4.69 7.99
CA MET A 29 -0.92 -4.32 7.14
C MET A 29 -1.69 -3.19 7.82
N LYS A 30 -1.80 -2.07 7.15
CA LYS A 30 -2.48 -0.92 7.68
C LYS A 30 -3.55 -0.45 6.70
N MET A 31 -4.76 -0.20 7.20
CA MET A 31 -5.84 0.34 6.38
C MET A 31 -5.62 1.83 6.18
N VAL A 32 -5.72 2.29 4.96
CA VAL A 32 -5.67 3.72 4.64
C VAL A 32 -6.84 4.05 3.73
N VAL A 33 -7.28 5.29 3.74
CA VAL A 33 -8.37 5.76 2.88
C VAL A 33 -7.78 6.83 1.96
N ILE A 34 -7.86 6.58 0.66
CA ILE A 34 -7.36 7.51 -0.34
C ILE A 34 -8.53 7.89 -1.23
N ASN A 35 -8.90 9.17 -1.22
CA ASN A 35 -10.00 9.68 -2.06
C ASN A 35 -11.28 8.86 -1.87
N ASP A 36 -11.60 8.56 -0.62
CA ASP A 36 -12.79 7.82 -0.20
C ASP A 36 -12.75 6.32 -0.55
N ILE A 37 -11.63 5.80 -1.02
CA ILE A 37 -11.49 4.39 -1.30
C ILE A 37 -10.58 3.76 -0.24
N LYS A 38 -10.99 2.61 0.27
CA LYS A 38 -10.23 1.92 1.30
C LYS A 38 -9.19 1.00 0.67
N TYR A 39 -7.97 1.11 1.16
CA TYR A 39 -6.88 0.25 0.73
C TYR A 39 -6.18 -0.33 1.96
N ASN A 40 -5.57 -1.49 1.78
CA ASN A 40 -4.66 -2.03 2.79
C ASN A 40 -3.24 -1.75 2.33
N LEU A 41 -2.47 -1.11 3.19
CA LEU A 41 -1.05 -0.87 2.92
C LEU A 41 -0.31 -2.15 3.30
N ILE A 42 -0.08 -3.00 2.31
CA ILE A 42 0.47 -4.33 2.57
C ILE A 42 2.00 -4.38 2.54
N THR A 43 2.62 -3.37 1.96
CA THR A 43 4.07 -3.26 1.94
C THR A 43 4.43 -1.78 2.03
N ASN A 44 5.39 -1.46 2.87
CA ASN A 44 5.84 -0.07 3.03
C ASN A 44 7.34 -0.05 3.25
N TYR A 45 8.08 -0.24 2.16
CA TYR A 45 9.53 -0.37 2.24
C TYR A 45 10.20 0.98 2.38
N LYS A 46 11.01 1.11 3.41
CA LYS A 46 11.72 2.36 3.74
C LYS A 46 10.77 3.54 3.91
N ASP A 47 9.58 3.24 4.42
CA ASP A 47 8.59 4.27 4.71
C ASP A 47 8.26 5.07 3.46
N GLY A 48 8.05 4.36 2.35
CA GLY A 48 7.78 5.00 1.07
C GLY A 48 6.38 5.57 0.93
N PHE A 49 5.44 5.15 1.79
CA PHE A 49 4.07 5.64 1.69
C PHE A 49 3.95 7.04 2.28
N ASP A 50 3.37 7.96 1.52
CA ASP A 50 3.12 9.32 1.94
C ASP A 50 1.68 9.64 1.57
N GLN A 51 0.83 9.79 2.57
CA GLN A 51 -0.62 9.95 2.37
C GLN A 51 -0.94 11.10 1.43
N GLU A 52 -0.35 12.24 1.67
CA GLU A 52 -0.67 13.44 0.89
C GLU A 52 -0.23 13.30 -0.56
N GLU A 53 0.98 12.76 -0.77
CA GLU A 53 1.47 12.58 -2.13
C GLU A 53 0.63 11.59 -2.89
N VAL A 54 0.18 10.53 -2.22
CA VAL A 54 -0.67 9.53 -2.86
C VAL A 54 -2.02 10.13 -3.20
N GLU A 55 -2.60 10.92 -2.28
CA GLU A 55 -3.88 11.57 -2.53
C GLU A 55 -3.81 12.49 -3.75
N ASN A 56 -2.68 13.17 -3.92
CA ASN A 56 -2.52 14.08 -5.05
C ASN A 56 -2.31 13.35 -6.37
N LYS A 57 -1.76 12.13 -6.31
CA LYS A 57 -1.39 11.42 -7.53
C LYS A 57 -2.36 10.33 -7.95
N LEU A 58 -3.10 9.76 -6.99
CA LEU A 58 -3.95 8.62 -7.28
C LEU A 58 -5.29 9.12 -7.81
N THR A 59 -5.48 8.98 -9.12
CA THR A 59 -6.68 9.45 -9.79
C THR A 59 -7.62 8.27 -10.05
N ASP A 60 -8.79 8.55 -10.66
CA ASP A 60 -9.76 7.52 -10.97
C ASP A 60 -9.24 6.48 -11.95
N TYR A 61 -8.17 6.80 -12.68
CA TYR A 61 -7.52 5.82 -13.54
C TYR A 61 -7.16 4.54 -12.77
N PHE A 62 -6.82 4.66 -11.48
CA PHE A 62 -6.37 3.53 -10.68
C PHE A 62 -7.50 2.80 -9.96
N TYR A 63 -8.71 3.32 -9.98
CA TYR A 63 -9.77 2.80 -9.11
C TYR A 63 -10.20 1.37 -9.43
N ASP A 64 -10.03 0.93 -10.66
CA ASP A 64 -10.42 -0.43 -11.05
C ASP A 64 -9.28 -1.44 -10.98
N TYR A 65 -8.10 -1.00 -10.56
CA TYR A 65 -6.98 -1.92 -10.36
C TYR A 65 -7.06 -2.52 -8.95
N ASP A 66 -6.62 -3.75 -8.81
CA ASP A 66 -6.64 -4.42 -7.50
C ASP A 66 -5.56 -3.91 -6.58
N TYR A 67 -4.44 -3.46 -7.14
CA TYR A 67 -3.29 -2.98 -6.38
C TYR A 67 -2.71 -1.73 -7.01
N VAL A 68 -2.14 -0.88 -6.16
CA VAL A 68 -1.36 0.25 -6.64
C VAL A 68 0.01 0.17 -5.98
N LEU A 69 1.06 0.12 -6.79
CA LEU A 69 2.43 0.14 -6.31
C LEU A 69 2.99 1.54 -6.53
N GLY A 70 3.52 2.14 -5.48
CA GLY A 70 4.16 3.45 -5.60
C GLY A 70 5.63 3.30 -5.32
N ASP A 71 6.47 3.93 -6.15
CA ASP A 71 7.90 3.97 -5.91
C ASP A 71 8.41 5.39 -6.12
N TRP A 72 9.58 5.67 -5.55
CA TRP A 72 10.15 7.00 -5.64
C TRP A 72 11.37 6.97 -6.54
N ALA A 73 11.38 7.85 -7.52
CA ALA A 73 12.50 8.00 -8.44
C ALA A 73 12.81 9.48 -8.58
N TYR A 74 14.04 9.85 -8.30
CA TYR A 74 14.50 11.23 -8.42
C TYR A 74 13.61 12.19 -7.61
N GLY A 75 13.23 11.75 -6.41
CA GLY A 75 12.41 12.56 -5.51
C GLY A 75 10.95 12.68 -5.89
N LYS A 76 10.49 11.91 -6.88
CA LYS A 76 9.10 11.96 -7.32
C LYS A 76 8.42 10.62 -7.15
N LEU A 77 7.18 10.66 -6.71
CA LEU A 77 6.36 9.47 -6.57
C LEU A 77 5.83 9.04 -7.94
N ARG A 78 5.93 7.74 -8.24
CA ARG A 78 5.33 7.15 -9.43
C ARG A 78 4.37 6.07 -8.98
N LEU A 79 3.24 5.95 -9.65
CA LEU A 79 2.23 4.93 -9.32
C LEU A 79 2.05 3.99 -10.49
N LYS A 80 1.84 2.71 -10.19
CA LYS A 80 1.52 1.71 -11.20
C LYS A 80 0.42 0.79 -10.68
N GLY A 81 -0.60 0.57 -11.50
CA GLY A 81 -1.69 -0.34 -11.16
C GLY A 81 -1.34 -1.77 -11.51
N PHE A 82 -1.72 -2.69 -10.63
CA PHE A 82 -1.55 -4.12 -10.85
C PHE A 82 -2.87 -4.83 -10.66
N CYS A 83 -3.03 -5.97 -11.29
CA CYS A 83 -4.28 -6.73 -11.29
C CYS A 83 -4.08 -8.18 -10.90
N LYS A 84 -5.12 -8.74 -10.28
CA LYS A 84 -5.28 -10.18 -10.19
C LYS A 84 -5.74 -10.68 -11.55
N LYS A 85 -5.56 -11.96 -11.81
CA LYS A 85 -5.89 -12.53 -13.11
C LYS A 85 -7.38 -12.43 -13.46
N GLU A 86 -8.24 -12.36 -12.44
CA GLU A 86 -9.68 -12.27 -12.65
C GLU A 86 -10.16 -10.88 -13.07
N ASN A 87 -9.33 -9.86 -12.91
CA ASN A 87 -9.71 -8.50 -13.22
C ASN A 87 -9.78 -8.31 -14.73
N LYS A 88 -10.84 -7.68 -15.21
CA LYS A 88 -10.98 -7.48 -16.66
C LYS A 88 -9.93 -6.54 -17.23
N LEU A 89 -9.26 -5.77 -16.40
CA LEU A 89 -8.15 -4.94 -16.83
C LEU A 89 -6.83 -5.72 -16.87
N TYR A 90 -6.86 -7.00 -16.49
CA TYR A 90 -5.64 -7.79 -16.43
C TYR A 90 -4.90 -7.84 -17.75
N LYS A 91 -3.60 -7.64 -17.69
CA LYS A 91 -2.67 -7.88 -18.77
C LYS A 91 -1.41 -8.45 -18.16
N GLU A 92 -0.62 -9.13 -18.96
CA GLU A 92 0.61 -9.70 -18.44
C GLU A 92 1.51 -8.63 -17.83
N ILE A 93 1.55 -7.46 -18.41
CA ILE A 93 2.41 -6.38 -17.94
C ILE A 93 1.96 -5.81 -16.58
N ASN A 94 0.70 -6.02 -16.20
CA ASN A 94 0.21 -5.54 -14.91
C ASN A 94 -0.15 -6.69 -13.94
N ASP A 95 0.37 -7.88 -14.20
CA ASP A 95 0.15 -9.03 -13.33
C ASP A 95 0.83 -8.79 -11.99
N PHE A 96 0.05 -8.81 -10.91
CA PHE A 96 0.59 -8.53 -9.58
C PHE A 96 1.68 -9.54 -9.17
N GLU A 97 1.59 -10.76 -9.67
CA GLU A 97 2.59 -11.77 -9.33
C GLU A 97 3.95 -11.46 -9.92
N LYS A 98 4.02 -10.54 -10.87
CA LYS A 98 5.28 -10.12 -11.48
C LYS A 98 5.78 -8.79 -10.93
N ARG A 99 5.24 -8.34 -9.80
CA ARG A 99 5.62 -7.04 -9.24
C ARG A 99 7.09 -6.95 -8.87
N LYS A 100 7.70 -8.08 -8.49
CA LYS A 100 9.12 -8.06 -8.14
C LYS A 100 9.99 -7.79 -9.36
N ASP A 101 9.57 -8.30 -10.51
CA ASP A 101 10.29 -8.02 -11.75
C ASP A 101 10.17 -6.55 -12.11
N TYR A 102 8.97 -5.97 -11.90
CA TYR A 102 8.78 -4.56 -12.13
C TYR A 102 9.72 -3.73 -11.26
N LEU A 103 9.80 -4.07 -9.96
CA LEU A 103 10.66 -3.34 -9.05
C LEU A 103 12.12 -3.48 -9.45
N ARG A 104 12.54 -4.69 -9.84
CA ARG A 104 13.92 -4.92 -10.23
C ARG A 104 14.30 -4.09 -11.46
N ASN A 105 13.39 -3.96 -12.40
CA ASN A 105 13.69 -3.33 -13.68
C ASN A 105 13.44 -1.82 -13.71
N ASN A 106 12.58 -1.31 -12.84
CA ASN A 106 12.11 0.07 -12.93
C ASN A 106 12.39 0.92 -11.70
N CYS A 107 12.58 0.31 -10.56
CA CYS A 107 12.88 1.03 -9.33
C CYS A 107 14.37 1.28 -9.25
N ALA A 108 14.78 2.47 -8.83
CA ALA A 108 16.19 2.73 -8.61
C ALA A 108 16.70 1.77 -7.54
N TYR A 109 18.00 1.48 -7.55
CA TYR A 109 18.57 0.55 -6.60
C TYR A 109 18.14 0.91 -5.18
N ASP A 110 17.55 -0.07 -4.49
CA ASP A 110 17.12 0.07 -3.09
C ASP A 110 16.17 1.25 -2.87
N CYS A 111 15.35 1.59 -3.86
CA CYS A 111 14.42 2.70 -3.74
C CYS A 111 13.33 2.39 -2.73
N LYS A 112 12.75 3.43 -2.14
CA LYS A 112 11.62 3.23 -1.25
C LYS A 112 10.36 3.03 -2.06
N TYR A 113 9.47 2.17 -1.58
CA TYR A 113 8.23 1.89 -2.28
C TYR A 113 7.15 1.37 -1.33
N PHE A 114 5.94 1.32 -1.81
CA PHE A 114 4.82 0.77 -1.04
C PHE A 114 3.85 0.07 -1.98
N ILE A 115 3.00 -0.77 -1.42
CA ILE A 115 1.95 -1.44 -2.18
C ILE A 115 0.64 -1.29 -1.43
N LEU A 116 -0.38 -0.80 -2.15
CA LEU A 116 -1.74 -0.69 -1.65
C LEU A 116 -2.59 -1.77 -2.31
N GLU A 117 -3.36 -2.48 -1.52
CA GLU A 117 -4.32 -3.45 -2.02
C GLU A 117 -5.71 -2.90 -1.82
N LYS A 118 -6.49 -2.78 -2.89
CA LYS A 118 -7.84 -2.28 -2.80
C LYS A 118 -8.71 -3.26 -2.02
N GLU A 119 -9.46 -2.73 -1.10
CA GLU A 119 -10.32 -3.56 -0.28
C GLU A 119 -11.56 -4.05 -1.04
#